data_ff168aeb0a4aae5b608be19677eb84ed
#
_entry.id   ff168aeb0a4aae5b608be19677eb84ed
#
_cell.length_a   1.000
_cell.length_b   1.000
_cell.length_c   1.000
_cell.angle_alpha   90.00
_cell.angle_beta   90.00
_cell.angle_gamma   90.00
#
_symmetry.space_group_name_H-M   'P 1'
#
loop_
_entity.id
_entity.type
_entity.pdbx_description
1 polymer ?
#
loop_
_entity_poly.entity_id
_entity_poly.type
_entity_poly.pdbx_seq_one_letter_code
_entity_poly.pdbx_strand_id
1 'polypeptide(L)'
;MSTVLDEIIGGVREDLEDRRAKHPLEKVQELALSTAPALDAVCALRGDGQTVRIISEVKRSSPSKGILGEIADPAELAVKYQRGGAAAISVLTEERRFGGSLEDLDAVRAHVSIPILRKDFIVDEYQIWEARAHGADLVLLIVAALEEDTLSAFLELAESLGMNALVEAHTSEEISIAQRVGAKIIGINVRNLKTLEVKNAHYAELASDLPESVIKVAESGVSGLSDVQNYAQAGADVVLIGETLVKSGDPEKTVREFSAVHHL
;
A
#
# COMPACT_ATOMS: atom_id res chain seq x y z
N MET A 1 26.41 2.26 -8.67
CA MET A 1 25.45 3.23 -9.25
C MET A 1 24.25 3.23 -8.32
N SER A 2 23.76 4.40 -7.94
CA SER A 2 22.53 4.55 -7.16
C SER A 2 21.36 4.00 -7.97
N THR A 3 20.44 3.28 -7.34
CA THR A 3 19.19 2.82 -7.96
C THR A 3 18.11 3.89 -7.82
N VAL A 4 17.01 3.75 -8.57
CA VAL A 4 15.83 4.65 -8.39
C VAL A 4 15.31 4.60 -6.95
N LEU A 5 15.32 3.42 -6.32
CA LEU A 5 14.92 3.24 -4.92
C LEU A 5 15.84 4.02 -3.98
N ASP A 6 17.17 3.94 -4.17
CA ASP A 6 18.13 4.67 -3.33
C ASP A 6 17.94 6.19 -3.43
N GLU A 7 17.64 6.70 -4.62
CA GLU A 7 17.36 8.13 -4.82
C GLU A 7 16.07 8.57 -4.13
N ILE A 8 15.02 7.75 -4.17
CA ILE A 8 13.75 8.04 -3.48
C ILE A 8 13.99 8.04 -1.96
N ILE A 9 14.66 7.02 -1.43
CA ILE A 9 14.98 6.92 -0.01
C ILE A 9 15.83 8.11 0.46
N GLY A 10 16.77 8.57 -0.35
CA GLY A 10 17.55 9.77 -0.07
C GLY A 10 16.66 10.99 0.12
N GLY A 11 15.72 11.23 -0.80
CA GLY A 11 14.76 12.33 -0.71
C GLY A 11 13.82 12.20 0.50
N VAL A 12 13.31 11.00 0.78
CA VAL A 12 12.46 10.74 1.94
C VAL A 12 13.17 11.05 3.25
N ARG A 13 14.46 10.71 3.38
CA ARG A 13 15.26 11.03 4.57
C ARG A 13 15.43 12.53 4.78
N GLU A 14 15.67 13.29 3.69
CA GLU A 14 15.74 14.76 3.77
C GLU A 14 14.40 15.35 4.23
N ASP A 15 13.28 14.94 3.64
CA ASP A 15 11.95 15.42 4.02
C ASP A 15 11.58 15.03 5.46
N LEU A 16 12.06 13.86 5.92
CA LEU A 16 11.86 13.39 7.28
C LEU A 16 12.55 14.27 8.32
N GLU A 17 13.77 14.74 8.04
CA GLU A 17 14.47 15.68 8.93
C GLU A 17 13.68 16.98 9.12
N ASP A 18 13.11 17.51 8.04
CA ASP A 18 12.27 18.71 8.09
C ASP A 18 10.98 18.49 8.90
N ARG A 19 10.35 17.32 8.76
CA ARG A 19 9.15 16.98 9.55
C ARG A 19 9.47 16.79 11.02
N ARG A 20 10.58 16.11 11.36
CA ARG A 20 11.05 15.95 12.75
C ARG A 20 11.36 17.27 13.43
N ALA A 21 11.94 18.23 12.69
CA ALA A 21 12.23 19.55 13.22
C ALA A 21 10.95 20.34 13.57
N LYS A 22 9.86 20.13 12.80
CA LYS A 22 8.57 20.78 13.02
C LYS A 22 7.72 20.04 14.07
N HIS A 23 7.79 18.72 14.07
CA HIS A 23 6.97 17.83 14.91
C HIS A 23 7.87 16.81 15.63
N PRO A 24 8.34 17.11 16.86
CA PRO A 24 9.17 16.19 17.65
C PRO A 24 8.46 14.83 17.86
N LEU A 25 9.25 13.74 17.93
CA LEU A 25 8.74 12.37 18.04
C LEU A 25 7.72 12.20 19.17
N GLU A 26 7.99 12.80 20.34
CA GLU A 26 7.12 12.69 21.51
C GLU A 26 5.71 13.25 21.22
N LYS A 27 5.63 14.32 20.42
CA LYS A 27 4.34 14.90 20.02
C LYS A 27 3.60 14.02 19.03
N VAL A 28 4.32 13.42 18.09
CA VAL A 28 3.73 12.47 17.13
C VAL A 28 3.23 11.23 17.84
N GLN A 29 3.97 10.73 18.84
CA GLN A 29 3.55 9.61 19.70
C GLN A 29 2.29 9.95 20.52
N GLU A 30 2.22 11.12 21.13
CA GLU A 30 1.01 11.58 21.84
C GLU A 30 -0.22 11.59 20.92
N LEU A 31 -0.07 12.10 19.68
CA LEU A 31 -1.14 12.11 18.68
C LEU A 31 -1.53 10.70 18.26
N ALA A 32 -0.57 9.85 17.94
CA ALA A 32 -0.81 8.46 17.56
C ALA A 32 -1.60 7.69 18.62
N LEU A 33 -1.23 7.85 19.90
CA LEU A 33 -1.90 7.19 21.03
C LEU A 33 -3.29 7.77 21.34
N SER A 34 -3.57 9.01 20.93
CA SER A 34 -4.90 9.63 21.06
C SER A 34 -5.82 9.41 19.87
N THR A 35 -5.30 8.92 18.75
CA THR A 35 -6.08 8.60 17.54
C THR A 35 -6.98 7.39 17.80
N ALA A 36 -8.19 7.39 17.23
CA ALA A 36 -9.12 6.26 17.32
C ALA A 36 -8.44 4.94 16.91
N PRO A 37 -8.77 3.79 17.53
CA PRO A 37 -8.14 2.52 17.20
C PRO A 37 -8.13 2.22 15.70
N ALA A 38 -7.05 1.60 15.21
CA ALA A 38 -6.95 1.23 13.82
C ALA A 38 -8.00 0.16 13.45
N LEU A 39 -8.49 0.22 12.22
CA LEU A 39 -9.40 -0.78 11.67
C LEU A 39 -8.65 -2.07 11.34
N ASP A 40 -9.31 -3.23 11.53
CA ASP A 40 -8.73 -4.54 11.22
C ASP A 40 -8.64 -4.74 9.69
N ALA A 41 -7.46 -4.44 9.16
CA ALA A 41 -7.19 -4.58 7.73
C ALA A 41 -7.06 -6.05 7.30
N VAL A 42 -6.60 -6.95 8.18
CA VAL A 42 -6.56 -8.38 7.89
C VAL A 42 -7.96 -8.91 7.65
N CYS A 43 -8.92 -8.55 8.51
CA CYS A 43 -10.33 -8.92 8.33
C CYS A 43 -10.91 -8.34 7.03
N ALA A 44 -10.67 -7.06 6.75
CA ALA A 44 -11.20 -6.40 5.55
C ALA A 44 -10.63 -6.99 4.25
N LEU A 45 -9.33 -7.31 4.22
CA LEU A 45 -8.64 -7.84 3.05
C LEU A 45 -8.89 -9.34 2.83
N ARG A 46 -9.14 -10.11 3.88
CA ARG A 46 -9.50 -11.53 3.77
C ARG A 46 -10.93 -11.71 3.25
N GLY A 47 -11.85 -10.84 3.67
CA GLY A 47 -13.25 -10.87 3.26
C GLY A 47 -13.90 -12.23 3.53
N ASP A 48 -14.76 -12.67 2.61
CA ASP A 48 -15.44 -13.98 2.63
C ASP A 48 -14.68 -15.08 1.86
N GLY A 49 -13.55 -14.74 1.24
CA GLY A 49 -12.74 -15.65 0.44
C GLY A 49 -13.37 -16.08 -0.91
N GLN A 50 -14.47 -15.45 -1.32
CA GLN A 50 -15.14 -15.82 -2.58
C GLN A 50 -14.71 -14.92 -3.75
N THR A 51 -14.44 -13.66 -3.47
CA THR A 51 -14.06 -12.68 -4.48
C THR A 51 -12.74 -12.00 -4.12
N VAL A 52 -12.02 -11.60 -5.16
CA VAL A 52 -10.80 -10.79 -4.99
C VAL A 52 -11.13 -9.46 -4.32
N ARG A 53 -10.34 -9.08 -3.33
CA ARG A 53 -10.47 -7.79 -2.67
C ARG A 53 -9.65 -6.72 -3.40
N ILE A 54 -10.12 -5.49 -3.41
CA ILE A 54 -9.44 -4.40 -4.09
C ILE A 54 -8.93 -3.38 -3.06
N ILE A 55 -7.62 -3.09 -3.12
CA ILE A 55 -7.02 -1.89 -2.52
C ILE A 55 -6.98 -0.84 -3.63
N SER A 56 -7.79 0.21 -3.48
CA SER A 56 -7.86 1.29 -4.46
C SER A 56 -6.93 2.43 -4.09
N GLU A 57 -6.03 2.81 -5.01
CA GLU A 57 -4.94 3.75 -4.71
C GLU A 57 -5.23 5.17 -5.22
N VAL A 58 -5.09 6.13 -4.32
CA VAL A 58 -5.08 7.56 -4.62
C VAL A 58 -3.65 7.97 -4.96
N LYS A 59 -3.37 8.22 -6.25
CA LYS A 59 -2.02 8.49 -6.77
C LYS A 59 -2.04 9.48 -7.94
N ARG A 60 -1.42 10.64 -7.76
CA ARG A 60 -1.35 11.70 -8.79
C ARG A 60 -0.30 11.44 -9.85
N SER A 61 0.84 10.91 -9.45
CA SER A 61 1.97 10.68 -10.35
C SER A 61 2.74 9.40 -10.01
N SER A 62 3.61 8.99 -10.91
CA SER A 62 4.54 7.88 -10.69
C SER A 62 5.86 8.08 -11.45
N PRO A 63 6.99 7.54 -10.97
CA PRO A 63 8.28 7.64 -11.66
C PRO A 63 8.25 7.10 -13.10
N SER A 64 7.43 6.08 -13.37
CA SER A 64 7.36 5.41 -14.67
C SER A 64 6.47 6.10 -15.70
N LYS A 65 5.47 6.89 -15.27
CA LYS A 65 4.43 7.47 -16.14
C LYS A 65 4.28 8.99 -16.01
N GLY A 66 4.94 9.61 -15.02
CA GLY A 66 4.72 11.02 -14.68
C GLY A 66 3.31 11.24 -14.12
N ILE A 67 2.68 12.35 -14.46
CA ILE A 67 1.32 12.69 -14.02
C ILE A 67 0.32 11.69 -14.60
N LEU A 68 -0.48 11.06 -13.76
CA LEU A 68 -1.48 10.05 -14.15
C LEU A 68 -2.85 10.68 -14.40
N GLY A 69 -3.22 11.66 -13.59
CA GLY A 69 -4.46 12.40 -13.67
C GLY A 69 -4.51 13.51 -12.63
N GLU A 70 -5.38 14.48 -12.85
CA GLU A 70 -5.66 15.50 -11.85
C GLU A 70 -6.63 14.91 -10.81
N ILE A 71 -6.20 14.86 -9.55
CA ILE A 71 -7.02 14.50 -8.39
C ILE A 71 -7.22 15.80 -7.61
N ALA A 72 -8.30 16.49 -7.92
CA ALA A 72 -8.63 17.76 -7.27
C ALA A 72 -9.01 17.55 -5.79
N ASP A 73 -9.72 16.47 -5.50
CA ASP A 73 -10.14 16.08 -4.15
C ASP A 73 -9.90 14.58 -3.92
N PRO A 74 -8.87 14.21 -3.12
CA PRO A 74 -8.55 12.82 -2.81
C PRO A 74 -9.65 12.15 -1.97
N ALA A 75 -10.36 12.90 -1.13
CA ALA A 75 -11.46 12.37 -0.31
C ALA A 75 -12.66 11.99 -1.18
N GLU A 76 -13.05 12.83 -2.14
CA GLU A 76 -14.12 12.51 -3.07
C GLU A 76 -13.81 11.23 -3.88
N LEU A 77 -12.57 11.10 -4.36
CA LEU A 77 -12.13 9.91 -5.08
C LEU A 77 -12.18 8.66 -4.19
N ALA A 78 -11.69 8.75 -2.96
CA ALA A 78 -11.70 7.64 -1.99
C ALA A 78 -13.13 7.21 -1.62
N VAL A 79 -14.07 8.16 -1.49
CA VAL A 79 -15.50 7.85 -1.28
C VAL A 79 -16.09 7.07 -2.47
N LYS A 80 -15.75 7.43 -3.71
CA LYS A 80 -16.17 6.67 -4.91
C LYS A 80 -15.60 5.25 -4.87
N TYR A 81 -14.33 5.09 -4.49
CA TYR A 81 -13.70 3.78 -4.33
C TYR A 81 -14.42 2.93 -3.27
N GLN A 82 -14.69 3.52 -2.08
CA GLN A 82 -15.42 2.81 -1.03
C GLN A 82 -16.83 2.40 -1.49
N ARG A 83 -17.57 3.27 -2.18
CA ARG A 83 -18.90 2.94 -2.74
C ARG A 83 -18.83 1.86 -3.81
N GLY A 84 -17.74 1.79 -4.55
CA GLY A 84 -17.46 0.72 -5.51
C GLY A 84 -17.16 -0.63 -4.87
N GLY A 85 -16.90 -0.69 -3.56
CA GLY A 85 -16.61 -1.93 -2.84
C GLY A 85 -15.11 -2.17 -2.60
N ALA A 86 -14.29 -1.11 -2.63
CA ALA A 86 -12.89 -1.21 -2.21
C ALA A 86 -12.80 -1.74 -0.77
N ALA A 87 -11.90 -2.69 -0.52
CA ALA A 87 -11.65 -3.25 0.81
C ALA A 87 -10.75 -2.35 1.66
N ALA A 88 -9.88 -1.59 1.02
CA ALA A 88 -9.04 -0.57 1.64
C ALA A 88 -8.69 0.53 0.63
N ILE A 89 -8.29 1.69 1.13
CA ILE A 89 -7.75 2.79 0.33
C ILE A 89 -6.24 2.87 0.54
N SER A 90 -5.46 2.92 -0.52
CA SER A 90 -4.03 3.24 -0.49
C SER A 90 -3.85 4.73 -0.79
N VAL A 91 -3.16 5.47 0.08
CA VAL A 91 -2.89 6.90 -0.12
C VAL A 91 -1.39 7.11 -0.21
N LEU A 92 -0.92 7.59 -1.37
CA LEU A 92 0.47 8.00 -1.54
C LEU A 92 0.72 9.24 -0.67
N THR A 93 1.79 9.18 0.14
CA THR A 93 2.23 10.31 0.97
C THR A 93 3.63 10.80 0.60
N GLU A 94 4.33 10.12 -0.29
CA GLU A 94 5.61 10.60 -0.84
C GLU A 94 5.35 11.76 -1.81
N GLU A 95 5.98 12.91 -1.55
CA GLU A 95 5.69 14.17 -2.24
C GLU A 95 6.46 14.29 -3.56
N ARG A 96 7.78 14.03 -3.54
CA ARG A 96 8.72 14.40 -4.61
C ARG A 96 8.46 13.67 -5.94
N ARG A 97 8.08 12.40 -5.88
CA ARG A 97 7.92 11.54 -7.06
C ARG A 97 6.47 11.16 -7.34
N PHE A 98 5.65 11.08 -6.29
CA PHE A 98 4.25 10.63 -6.41
C PHE A 98 3.24 11.75 -6.22
N GLY A 99 3.67 12.93 -5.75
CA GLY A 99 2.79 14.08 -5.53
C GLY A 99 1.74 13.84 -4.45
N GLY A 100 2.06 12.97 -3.48
CA GLY A 100 1.22 12.67 -2.33
C GLY A 100 1.50 13.59 -1.15
N SER A 101 0.70 13.49 -0.09
CA SER A 101 0.91 14.23 1.15
C SER A 101 0.22 13.57 2.33
N LEU A 102 0.61 13.93 3.56
CA LEU A 102 -0.10 13.52 4.77
C LEU A 102 -1.48 14.19 4.88
N GLU A 103 -1.64 15.39 4.33
CA GLU A 103 -2.92 16.09 4.24
C GLU A 103 -3.93 15.33 3.38
N ASP A 104 -3.48 14.63 2.32
CA ASP A 104 -4.33 13.74 1.53
C ASP A 104 -4.82 12.55 2.37
N LEU A 105 -3.95 11.99 3.20
CA LEU A 105 -4.30 10.89 4.10
C LEU A 105 -5.32 11.34 5.13
N ASP A 106 -5.15 12.53 5.74
CA ASP A 106 -6.11 13.13 6.67
C ASP A 106 -7.48 13.37 5.99
N ALA A 107 -7.47 13.93 4.79
CA ALA A 107 -8.67 14.21 4.02
C ALA A 107 -9.43 12.90 3.70
N VAL A 108 -8.72 11.87 3.28
CA VAL A 108 -9.32 10.54 3.02
C VAL A 108 -9.86 9.94 4.31
N ARG A 109 -9.07 9.95 5.42
CA ARG A 109 -9.50 9.37 6.70
C ARG A 109 -10.78 9.99 7.24
N ALA A 110 -10.97 11.29 7.05
CA ALA A 110 -12.17 12.00 7.49
C ALA A 110 -13.45 11.58 6.75
N HIS A 111 -13.34 10.93 5.57
CA HIS A 111 -14.49 10.67 4.69
C HIS A 111 -14.78 9.18 4.41
N VAL A 112 -13.84 8.26 4.75
CA VAL A 112 -14.06 6.83 4.53
C VAL A 112 -14.05 6.06 5.85
N SER A 113 -14.74 4.91 5.87
CA SER A 113 -14.87 4.04 7.04
C SER A 113 -14.20 2.66 6.87
N ILE A 114 -13.44 2.49 5.80
CA ILE A 114 -12.65 1.29 5.50
C ILE A 114 -11.17 1.55 5.82
N PRO A 115 -10.34 0.49 5.95
CA PRO A 115 -8.91 0.65 6.23
C PRO A 115 -8.17 1.52 5.22
N ILE A 116 -7.18 2.29 5.73
CA ILE A 116 -6.31 3.13 4.92
C ILE A 116 -4.86 2.68 5.06
N LEU A 117 -4.24 2.43 3.92
CA LEU A 117 -2.80 2.18 3.79
C LEU A 117 -2.07 3.49 3.54
N ARG A 118 -1.14 3.88 4.43
CA ARG A 118 -0.13 4.87 4.09
C ARG A 118 0.87 4.25 3.12
N LYS A 119 0.83 4.66 1.86
CA LYS A 119 1.75 4.19 0.80
C LYS A 119 2.92 5.16 0.69
N ASP A 120 4.03 4.80 1.31
CA ASP A 120 5.24 5.62 1.42
C ASP A 120 6.47 4.73 1.51
N PHE A 121 7.68 5.29 1.40
CA PHE A 121 8.93 4.59 1.65
C PHE A 121 9.32 4.76 3.13
N ILE A 122 8.90 3.80 3.95
CA ILE A 122 9.16 3.84 5.39
C ILE A 122 10.58 3.33 5.66
N VAL A 123 11.44 4.20 6.20
CA VAL A 123 12.84 3.95 6.50
C VAL A 123 13.23 4.33 7.94
N ASP A 124 12.26 4.74 8.72
CA ASP A 124 12.44 5.19 10.11
C ASP A 124 11.16 4.98 10.92
N GLU A 125 11.32 4.61 12.21
CA GLU A 125 10.19 4.39 13.12
C GLU A 125 9.27 5.61 13.29
N TYR A 126 9.81 6.81 13.17
CA TYR A 126 9.03 8.05 13.19
C TYR A 126 7.88 8.02 12.20
N GLN A 127 8.11 7.49 10.99
CA GLN A 127 7.08 7.43 9.95
C GLN A 127 5.94 6.46 10.30
N ILE A 128 6.19 5.44 11.13
CA ILE A 128 5.16 4.51 11.62
C ILE A 128 4.28 5.20 12.65
N TRP A 129 4.88 5.91 13.60
CA TRP A 129 4.17 6.76 14.55
C TRP A 129 3.35 7.84 13.85
N GLU A 130 3.95 8.52 12.86
CA GLU A 130 3.33 9.54 12.03
C GLU A 130 2.13 8.96 11.25
N ALA A 131 2.26 7.75 10.66
CA ALA A 131 1.17 7.06 9.99
C ALA A 131 -0.03 6.84 10.93
N ARG A 132 0.22 6.36 12.16
CA ARG A 132 -0.84 6.16 13.14
C ARG A 132 -1.46 7.49 13.58
N ALA A 133 -0.65 8.54 13.78
CA ALA A 133 -1.12 9.87 14.16
C ALA A 133 -2.10 10.45 13.13
N HIS A 134 -1.85 10.21 11.84
CA HIS A 134 -2.72 10.59 10.72
C HIS A 134 -3.85 9.58 10.41
N GLY A 135 -4.05 8.58 11.26
CA GLY A 135 -5.19 7.65 11.16
C GLY A 135 -5.04 6.53 10.14
N ALA A 136 -3.81 6.19 9.71
CA ALA A 136 -3.57 5.00 8.90
C ALA A 136 -3.87 3.72 9.69
N ASP A 137 -4.36 2.71 9.00
CA ASP A 137 -4.65 1.36 9.53
C ASP A 137 -3.59 0.35 9.06
N LEU A 138 -2.90 0.66 7.93
CA LEU A 138 -1.78 -0.10 7.40
C LEU A 138 -0.63 0.84 7.04
N VAL A 139 0.58 0.28 7.11
CA VAL A 139 1.80 0.89 6.56
C VAL A 139 2.42 -0.01 5.52
N LEU A 140 3.18 0.58 4.58
CA LEU A 140 3.98 -0.16 3.61
C LEU A 140 5.38 -0.38 4.17
N LEU A 141 5.85 -1.63 4.19
CA LEU A 141 7.24 -1.98 4.49
C LEU A 141 7.84 -2.70 3.29
N ILE A 142 8.89 -2.15 2.68
CA ILE A 142 9.50 -2.67 1.46
C ILE A 142 10.75 -3.45 1.85
N VAL A 143 10.76 -4.77 1.58
CA VAL A 143 11.90 -5.65 1.93
C VAL A 143 13.20 -5.15 1.30
N ALA A 144 13.17 -4.73 0.04
CA ALA A 144 14.34 -4.21 -0.67
C ALA A 144 14.91 -2.90 -0.08
N ALA A 145 14.18 -2.21 0.81
CA ALA A 145 14.56 -0.93 1.41
C ALA A 145 15.06 -1.05 2.85
N LEU A 146 14.90 -2.22 3.50
CA LEU A 146 15.13 -2.42 4.92
C LEU A 146 15.99 -3.67 5.17
N GLU A 147 16.90 -3.57 6.13
CA GLU A 147 17.56 -4.77 6.68
C GLU A 147 16.53 -5.61 7.47
N GLU A 148 16.70 -6.94 7.52
CA GLU A 148 15.72 -7.88 8.10
C GLU A 148 15.36 -7.54 9.56
N ASP A 149 16.36 -7.20 10.40
CA ASP A 149 16.13 -6.81 11.79
C ASP A 149 15.30 -5.51 11.90
N THR A 150 15.55 -4.54 11.02
CA THR A 150 14.79 -3.29 10.95
C THR A 150 13.35 -3.54 10.47
N LEU A 151 13.19 -4.38 9.47
CA LEU A 151 11.87 -4.79 8.97
C LEU A 151 11.04 -5.46 10.07
N SER A 152 11.64 -6.37 10.84
CA SER A 152 11.01 -7.02 12.00
C SER A 152 10.58 -6.00 13.06
N ALA A 153 11.49 -5.11 13.44
CA ALA A 153 11.20 -4.07 14.44
C ALA A 153 10.07 -3.12 13.99
N PHE A 154 10.04 -2.76 12.70
CA PHE A 154 9.00 -1.90 12.15
C PHE A 154 7.63 -2.61 12.07
N LEU A 155 7.63 -3.90 11.73
CA LEU A 155 6.42 -4.73 11.76
C LEU A 155 5.85 -4.82 13.17
N GLU A 156 6.70 -5.12 14.15
CA GLU A 156 6.32 -5.19 15.58
C GLU A 156 5.78 -3.84 16.08
N LEU A 157 6.43 -2.73 15.71
CA LEU A 157 5.96 -1.40 16.09
C LEU A 157 4.58 -1.11 15.48
N ALA A 158 4.37 -1.37 14.20
CA ALA A 158 3.07 -1.18 13.55
C ALA A 158 1.98 -2.00 14.25
N GLU A 159 2.24 -3.28 14.55
CA GLU A 159 1.31 -4.16 15.26
C GLU A 159 1.04 -3.69 16.69
N SER A 160 2.03 -3.18 17.41
CA SER A 160 1.88 -2.63 18.76
C SER A 160 0.94 -1.42 18.81
N LEU A 161 0.86 -0.67 17.70
CA LEU A 161 -0.04 0.47 17.50
C LEU A 161 -1.42 0.06 16.95
N GLY A 162 -1.68 -1.26 16.83
CA GLY A 162 -2.91 -1.81 16.30
C GLY A 162 -3.02 -1.77 14.78
N MET A 163 -2.00 -1.29 14.07
CA MET A 163 -1.95 -1.30 12.60
C MET A 163 -1.49 -2.66 12.06
N ASN A 164 -1.73 -2.89 10.77
CA ASN A 164 -1.07 -3.96 10.02
C ASN A 164 0.01 -3.39 9.10
N ALA A 165 0.86 -4.25 8.55
CA ALA A 165 1.80 -3.87 7.51
C ALA A 165 1.53 -4.68 6.23
N LEU A 166 1.53 -3.99 5.09
CA LEU A 166 1.72 -4.58 3.77
C LEU A 166 3.23 -4.69 3.55
N VAL A 167 3.76 -5.91 3.59
CA VAL A 167 5.19 -6.18 3.37
C VAL A 167 5.40 -6.48 1.89
N GLU A 168 6.03 -5.53 1.17
CA GLU A 168 6.22 -5.61 -0.29
C GLU A 168 7.52 -6.34 -0.63
N ALA A 169 7.43 -7.34 -1.52
CA ALA A 169 8.53 -8.16 -2.01
C ALA A 169 8.51 -8.28 -3.54
N HIS A 170 9.70 -8.50 -4.15
CA HIS A 170 9.92 -8.57 -5.60
C HIS A 170 10.60 -9.86 -6.06
N THR A 171 11.17 -10.63 -5.12
CA THR A 171 11.91 -11.87 -5.40
C THR A 171 11.56 -12.96 -4.39
N SER A 172 11.85 -14.24 -4.70
CA SER A 172 11.65 -15.36 -3.77
C SER A 172 12.47 -15.21 -2.48
N GLU A 173 13.67 -14.59 -2.57
CA GLU A 173 14.48 -14.29 -1.40
C GLU A 173 13.81 -13.25 -0.49
N GLU A 174 13.24 -12.18 -1.07
CA GLU A 174 12.50 -11.16 -0.33
C GLU A 174 11.21 -11.73 0.28
N ILE A 175 10.50 -12.61 -0.43
CA ILE A 175 9.34 -13.35 0.11
C ILE A 175 9.75 -14.20 1.32
N SER A 176 10.88 -14.89 1.22
CA SER A 176 11.41 -15.69 2.34
C SER A 176 11.73 -14.82 3.57
N ILE A 177 12.24 -13.60 3.37
CA ILE A 177 12.45 -12.62 4.46
C ILE A 177 11.11 -12.20 5.05
N ALA A 178 10.13 -11.79 4.20
CA ALA A 178 8.81 -11.39 4.66
C ALA A 178 8.11 -12.47 5.48
N GLN A 179 8.26 -13.74 5.10
CA GLN A 179 7.74 -14.90 5.87
C GLN A 179 8.46 -15.07 7.20
N ARG A 180 9.80 -14.94 7.25
CA ARG A 180 10.57 -15.11 8.49
C ARG A 180 10.23 -14.06 9.53
N VAL A 181 9.98 -12.81 9.12
CA VAL A 181 9.56 -11.75 10.06
C VAL A 181 8.09 -11.86 10.46
N GLY A 182 7.35 -12.84 9.93
CA GLY A 182 5.97 -13.13 10.33
C GLY A 182 4.91 -12.22 9.68
N ALA A 183 5.19 -11.67 8.50
CA ALA A 183 4.24 -10.82 7.77
C ALA A 183 2.92 -11.56 7.48
N LYS A 184 1.78 -10.94 7.81
CA LYS A 184 0.42 -11.48 7.59
C LYS A 184 -0.14 -11.09 6.23
N ILE A 185 0.35 -9.99 5.65
CA ILE A 185 -0.06 -9.44 4.36
C ILE A 185 1.22 -9.22 3.56
N ILE A 186 1.39 -9.97 2.47
CA ILE A 186 2.58 -9.87 1.60
C ILE A 186 2.16 -9.40 0.22
N GLY A 187 2.75 -8.29 -0.19
CA GLY A 187 2.58 -7.72 -1.52
C GLY A 187 3.66 -8.23 -2.47
N ILE A 188 3.24 -8.79 -3.61
CA ILE A 188 4.13 -9.15 -4.70
C ILE A 188 4.05 -8.03 -5.73
N ASN A 189 5.09 -7.19 -5.77
CA ASN A 189 5.16 -6.11 -6.75
C ASN A 189 5.90 -6.59 -8.00
N VAL A 190 5.13 -6.82 -9.07
CA VAL A 190 5.68 -7.27 -10.36
C VAL A 190 6.41 -6.17 -11.14
N ARG A 191 6.48 -4.96 -10.61
CA ARG A 191 7.28 -3.87 -11.15
C ARG A 191 8.68 -3.91 -10.55
N ASN A 192 9.68 -4.08 -11.38
CA ASN A 192 11.07 -3.98 -10.97
C ASN A 192 11.41 -2.54 -10.56
N LEU A 193 11.81 -2.31 -9.31
CA LEU A 193 12.13 -0.97 -8.78
C LEU A 193 13.40 -0.35 -9.38
N LYS A 194 14.24 -1.15 -10.07
CA LYS A 194 15.47 -0.66 -10.72
C LYS A 194 15.24 -0.25 -12.17
N THR A 195 14.41 -1.03 -12.91
CA THR A 195 14.18 -0.83 -14.35
C THR A 195 12.81 -0.25 -14.68
N LEU A 196 11.87 -0.25 -13.70
CA LEU A 196 10.46 0.11 -13.81
C LEU A 196 9.65 -0.79 -14.78
N GLU A 197 10.25 -1.89 -15.25
CA GLU A 197 9.60 -2.89 -16.09
C GLU A 197 8.56 -3.70 -15.30
N VAL A 198 7.44 -4.03 -15.94
CA VAL A 198 6.34 -4.82 -15.32
C VAL A 198 6.28 -6.18 -16.00
N LYS A 199 6.26 -7.26 -15.19
CA LYS A 199 6.20 -8.66 -15.65
C LYS A 199 5.09 -9.42 -14.91
N ASN A 200 3.85 -9.30 -15.37
CA ASN A 200 2.69 -9.92 -14.70
C ASN A 200 2.82 -11.45 -14.52
N ALA A 201 3.46 -12.14 -15.48
CA ALA A 201 3.70 -13.59 -15.37
C ALA A 201 4.52 -13.99 -14.13
N HIS A 202 5.35 -13.10 -13.62
CA HIS A 202 6.20 -13.37 -12.46
C HIS A 202 5.41 -13.50 -11.15
N TYR A 203 4.18 -12.94 -11.10
CA TYR A 203 3.32 -13.04 -9.92
C TYR A 203 3.03 -14.50 -9.55
N ALA A 204 2.59 -15.31 -10.50
CA ALA A 204 2.19 -16.70 -10.26
C ALA A 204 3.34 -17.55 -9.68
N GLU A 205 4.57 -17.32 -10.16
CA GLU A 205 5.76 -18.02 -9.66
C GLU A 205 6.00 -17.66 -8.18
N LEU A 206 5.99 -16.39 -7.84
CA LEU A 206 6.25 -15.90 -6.50
C LEU A 206 5.10 -16.21 -5.52
N ALA A 207 3.85 -16.13 -5.97
CA ALA A 207 2.68 -16.40 -5.14
C ALA A 207 2.60 -17.87 -4.70
N SER A 208 3.17 -18.80 -5.47
CA SER A 208 3.20 -20.23 -5.12
C SER A 208 4.06 -20.52 -3.89
N ASP A 209 5.00 -19.67 -3.54
CA ASP A 209 5.88 -19.80 -2.37
C ASP A 209 5.21 -19.37 -1.06
N LEU A 210 4.02 -18.72 -1.15
CA LEU A 210 3.31 -18.20 0.01
C LEU A 210 2.24 -19.19 0.53
N PRO A 211 2.19 -19.41 1.86
CA PRO A 211 1.16 -20.26 2.47
C PRO A 211 -0.23 -19.60 2.41
N GLU A 212 -1.30 -20.40 2.53
CA GLU A 212 -2.69 -19.93 2.55
C GLU A 212 -3.02 -19.01 3.75
N SER A 213 -2.24 -19.09 4.82
CA SER A 213 -2.41 -18.24 6.01
C SER A 213 -2.07 -16.77 5.76
N VAL A 214 -1.25 -16.48 4.75
CA VAL A 214 -0.83 -15.14 4.35
C VAL A 214 -1.80 -14.58 3.33
N ILE A 215 -2.15 -13.30 3.47
CA ILE A 215 -2.92 -12.55 2.46
C ILE A 215 -1.98 -12.15 1.34
N LYS A 216 -2.25 -12.62 0.12
CA LYS A 216 -1.43 -12.40 -1.07
C LYS A 216 -1.96 -11.20 -1.85
N VAL A 217 -1.18 -10.12 -1.90
CA VAL A 217 -1.55 -8.90 -2.61
C VAL A 217 -0.77 -8.82 -3.92
N ALA A 218 -1.47 -8.71 -5.04
CA ALA A 218 -0.84 -8.40 -6.34
C ALA A 218 -0.72 -6.89 -6.51
N GLU A 219 0.49 -6.41 -6.80
CA GLU A 219 0.78 -4.99 -6.99
C GLU A 219 1.33 -4.71 -8.39
N SER A 220 0.88 -3.63 -9.00
CA SER A 220 1.24 -3.20 -10.35
C SER A 220 0.60 -4.03 -11.47
N GLY A 221 0.76 -3.58 -12.72
CA GLY A 221 0.43 -4.35 -13.94
C GLY A 221 -1.04 -4.48 -14.30
N VAL A 222 -1.95 -3.80 -13.59
CA VAL A 222 -3.39 -3.84 -13.92
C VAL A 222 -3.73 -2.75 -14.91
N SER A 223 -4.20 -3.14 -16.09
CA SER A 223 -4.72 -2.26 -17.14
C SER A 223 -6.23 -2.41 -17.37
N GLY A 224 -6.83 -3.49 -16.87
CA GLY A 224 -8.27 -3.78 -17.02
C GLY A 224 -8.70 -5.02 -16.25
N LEU A 225 -9.99 -5.38 -16.45
CA LEU A 225 -10.62 -6.50 -15.74
C LEU A 225 -9.91 -7.84 -15.96
N SER A 226 -9.39 -8.08 -17.17
CA SER A 226 -8.66 -9.33 -17.49
C SER A 226 -7.41 -9.51 -16.63
N ASP A 227 -6.71 -8.43 -16.25
CA ASP A 227 -5.53 -8.54 -15.40
C ASP A 227 -5.94 -8.93 -13.97
N VAL A 228 -7.06 -8.40 -13.46
CA VAL A 228 -7.60 -8.78 -12.15
C VAL A 228 -7.99 -10.25 -12.14
N GLN A 229 -8.64 -10.74 -13.22
CA GLN A 229 -8.99 -12.15 -13.39
C GLN A 229 -7.74 -13.04 -13.42
N ASN A 230 -6.69 -12.63 -14.13
CA ASN A 230 -5.43 -13.36 -14.18
C ASN A 230 -4.76 -13.46 -12.81
N TYR A 231 -4.76 -12.37 -12.02
CA TYR A 231 -4.24 -12.38 -10.65
C TYR A 231 -5.07 -13.28 -9.73
N ALA A 232 -6.40 -13.24 -9.83
CA ALA A 232 -7.30 -14.16 -9.11
C ALA A 232 -6.97 -15.63 -9.41
N GLN A 233 -6.82 -15.98 -10.69
CA GLN A 233 -6.45 -17.33 -11.15
C GLN A 233 -5.06 -17.75 -10.65
N ALA A 234 -4.16 -16.79 -10.47
CA ALA A 234 -2.82 -17.02 -9.91
C ALA A 234 -2.80 -17.02 -8.37
N GLY A 235 -3.96 -17.00 -7.70
CA GLY A 235 -4.09 -17.11 -6.26
C GLY A 235 -3.90 -15.80 -5.48
N ALA A 236 -4.13 -14.63 -6.10
CA ALA A 236 -4.16 -13.36 -5.39
C ALA A 236 -5.45 -13.24 -4.57
N ASP A 237 -5.35 -12.98 -3.27
CA ASP A 237 -6.49 -12.62 -2.43
C ASP A 237 -6.92 -11.17 -2.67
N VAL A 238 -5.94 -10.32 -2.96
CA VAL A 238 -6.10 -8.87 -3.08
C VAL A 238 -5.35 -8.34 -4.29
N VAL A 239 -5.90 -7.33 -4.96
CA VAL A 239 -5.20 -6.58 -6.01
C VAL A 239 -5.14 -5.10 -5.66
N LEU A 240 -3.94 -4.50 -5.64
CA LEU A 240 -3.73 -3.08 -5.43
C LEU A 240 -3.68 -2.36 -6.78
N ILE A 241 -4.57 -1.39 -6.97
CA ILE A 241 -4.79 -0.73 -8.27
C ILE A 241 -4.84 0.79 -8.10
N GLY A 242 -3.98 1.48 -8.83
CA GLY A 242 -3.95 2.96 -8.86
C GLY A 242 -4.23 3.51 -10.25
N GLU A 243 -3.29 3.39 -11.17
CA GLU A 243 -3.31 4.06 -12.48
C GLU A 243 -4.63 3.87 -13.24
N THR A 244 -5.11 2.66 -13.34
CA THR A 244 -6.33 2.30 -14.07
C THR A 244 -7.57 2.96 -13.46
N LEU A 245 -7.63 3.02 -12.13
CA LEU A 245 -8.75 3.64 -11.42
C LEU A 245 -8.75 5.16 -11.54
N VAL A 246 -7.58 5.79 -11.42
CA VAL A 246 -7.44 7.27 -11.57
C VAL A 246 -7.79 7.71 -12.99
N LYS A 247 -7.46 6.92 -14.00
CA LYS A 247 -7.78 7.18 -15.41
C LYS A 247 -9.20 6.79 -15.82
N SER A 248 -9.95 6.13 -14.94
CA SER A 248 -11.32 5.71 -15.22
C SER A 248 -12.26 6.92 -15.24
N GLY A 249 -13.15 6.97 -16.23
CA GLY A 249 -14.23 7.95 -16.27
C GLY A 249 -15.29 7.73 -15.19
N ASP A 250 -15.38 6.52 -14.63
CA ASP A 250 -16.28 6.12 -13.52
C ASP A 250 -15.55 5.17 -12.57
N PRO A 251 -14.76 5.70 -11.62
CA PRO A 251 -13.97 4.88 -10.71
C PRO A 251 -14.83 4.02 -9.77
N GLU A 252 -16.02 4.47 -9.37
CA GLU A 252 -16.95 3.68 -8.55
C GLU A 252 -17.39 2.41 -9.28
N LYS A 253 -17.82 2.55 -10.53
CA LYS A 253 -18.22 1.43 -11.38
C LYS A 253 -17.05 0.48 -11.64
N THR A 254 -15.87 1.01 -11.94
CA THR A 254 -14.68 0.18 -12.22
C THR A 254 -14.28 -0.65 -11.02
N VAL A 255 -14.26 -0.07 -9.81
CA VAL A 255 -13.97 -0.82 -8.57
C VAL A 255 -15.03 -1.90 -8.36
N ARG A 256 -16.31 -1.61 -8.58
CA ARG A 256 -17.40 -2.58 -8.43
C ARG A 256 -17.23 -3.77 -9.38
N GLU A 257 -16.86 -3.51 -10.64
CA GLU A 257 -16.60 -4.58 -11.62
C GLU A 257 -15.41 -5.46 -11.22
N PHE A 258 -14.33 -4.84 -10.70
CA PHE A 258 -13.14 -5.56 -10.27
C PHE A 258 -13.37 -6.37 -9.00
N SER A 259 -14.12 -5.83 -8.04
CA SER A 259 -14.47 -6.51 -6.77
C SER A 259 -15.45 -7.68 -6.96
N ALA A 260 -16.08 -7.80 -8.14
CA ALA A 260 -16.95 -8.92 -8.48
C ALA A 260 -16.21 -10.12 -9.09
N VAL A 261 -14.88 -10.05 -9.23
CA VAL A 261 -14.08 -11.18 -9.75
C VAL A 261 -14.00 -12.27 -8.68
N HIS A 262 -14.46 -13.46 -9.01
CA HIS A 262 -14.40 -14.63 -8.13
C HIS A 262 -13.04 -15.33 -8.20
N HIS A 263 -12.63 -15.90 -7.08
CA HIS A 263 -11.60 -16.95 -7.08
C HIS A 263 -12.11 -18.18 -7.82
N LEU A 264 -11.22 -18.92 -8.48
CA LEU A 264 -11.58 -20.15 -9.20
C LEU A 264 -11.51 -21.38 -8.28
#